data_1c61287dfb3b0acc739141755d2dd30b
#
_entry.id   1c61287dfb3b0acc739141755d2dd30b
#
_cell.length_a   1.000
_cell.length_b   1.000
_cell.length_c   1.000
_cell.angle_alpha   90.00
_cell.angle_beta   90.00
_cell.angle_gamma   90.00
#
_symmetry.space_group_name_H-M   'P 1'
#
loop_
_entity.id
_entity.type
_entity.pdbx_description
1 polymer ?
#
loop_
_entity_poly.entity_id
_entity_poly.type
_entity_poly.pdbx_seq_one_letter_code
_entity_poly.pdbx_strand_id
1 'polypeptide(L)'
;MKVLRVLFMAIALLMASGLSAQTVYNSNGSSCGKIENNGTVRNSSGSSIGKIESNGTVRNASGSSIGKIESDGTIRNGSGSSIGKVESDGTVRNSSGSKIGKVESDGTVRNGNGSSIGKVQGVPRQWVAAYFFFFF
;
A
#
# COMPACT_ATOMS: atom_id res chain seq x y z
N MET A 1 -18.25 -21.90 29.80
CA MET A 1 -17.16 -20.91 29.88
C MET A 1 -15.93 -21.32 29.10
N LYS A 2 -15.45 -22.55 29.23
CA LYS A 2 -14.29 -23.06 28.47
C LYS A 2 -14.57 -23.10 26.96
N VAL A 3 -15.77 -23.49 26.56
CA VAL A 3 -16.18 -23.56 25.15
C VAL A 3 -16.20 -22.15 24.51
N LEU A 4 -16.65 -21.16 25.25
CA LEU A 4 -16.71 -19.79 24.78
C LEU A 4 -15.31 -19.21 24.54
N ARG A 5 -14.35 -19.52 25.40
CA ARG A 5 -12.95 -19.07 25.25
C ARG A 5 -12.30 -19.67 24.01
N VAL A 6 -12.51 -20.97 23.79
CA VAL A 6 -11.94 -21.67 22.61
C VAL A 6 -12.54 -21.10 21.34
N LEU A 7 -13.84 -20.84 21.30
CA LEU A 7 -14.51 -20.25 20.15
C LEU A 7 -13.98 -18.85 19.85
N PHE A 8 -13.76 -18.04 20.88
CA PHE A 8 -13.24 -16.70 20.74
C PHE A 8 -11.82 -16.68 20.15
N MET A 9 -10.95 -17.59 20.64
CA MET A 9 -9.61 -17.73 20.12
C MET A 9 -9.60 -18.19 18.67
N ALA A 10 -10.49 -19.11 18.30
CA ALA A 10 -10.59 -19.60 16.92
C ALA A 10 -11.00 -18.47 15.97
N ILE A 11 -11.94 -17.61 16.37
CA ILE A 11 -12.36 -16.47 15.57
C ILE A 11 -11.23 -15.47 15.39
N ALA A 12 -10.50 -15.17 16.46
CA ALA A 12 -9.36 -14.25 16.40
C ALA A 12 -8.26 -14.76 15.46
N LEU A 13 -7.98 -16.06 15.52
CA LEU A 13 -6.98 -16.69 14.65
C LEU A 13 -7.39 -16.62 13.17
N LEU A 14 -8.69 -16.84 12.91
CA LEU A 14 -9.22 -16.80 11.55
C LEU A 14 -9.11 -15.39 10.96
N MET A 15 -9.42 -14.36 11.77
CA MET A 15 -9.29 -12.97 11.34
C MET A 15 -7.83 -12.58 11.07
N ALA A 16 -6.91 -13.03 11.91
CA ALA A 16 -5.48 -12.77 11.72
C ALA A 16 -4.96 -13.38 10.42
N SER A 17 -5.38 -14.61 10.08
CA SER A 17 -4.94 -15.26 8.84
C SER A 17 -5.55 -14.62 7.60
N GLY A 18 -6.76 -14.05 7.70
CA GLY A 18 -7.42 -13.37 6.58
C GLY A 18 -6.82 -12.01 6.23
N LEU A 19 -5.96 -11.44 7.11
CA LEU A 19 -5.34 -10.13 6.92
C LEU A 19 -3.88 -10.21 6.46
N SER A 20 -3.38 -11.41 6.10
CA SER A 20 -1.97 -11.62 5.78
C SER A 20 -1.54 -11.06 4.43
N ALA A 21 -2.48 -10.85 3.48
CA ALA A 21 -2.17 -10.32 2.16
C ALA A 21 -3.40 -9.61 1.58
N GLN A 22 -3.16 -8.48 0.94
CA GLN A 22 -4.22 -7.68 0.32
C GLN A 22 -4.02 -7.65 -1.19
N THR A 23 -5.06 -8.01 -1.94
CA THR A 23 -5.02 -8.02 -3.39
C THR A 23 -5.10 -6.60 -3.94
N VAL A 24 -4.26 -6.33 -4.93
CA VAL A 24 -4.27 -5.07 -5.68
C VAL A 24 -5.07 -5.29 -6.95
N TYR A 25 -6.08 -4.45 -7.18
CA TYR A 25 -6.90 -4.49 -8.39
C TYR A 25 -6.59 -3.29 -9.28
N ASN A 26 -6.60 -3.52 -10.58
CA ASN A 26 -6.48 -2.43 -11.56
C ASN A 26 -7.86 -1.83 -11.87
N SER A 27 -7.91 -0.88 -12.81
CA SER A 27 -9.13 -0.17 -13.16
C SER A 27 -10.22 -1.07 -13.75
N ASN A 28 -9.84 -2.23 -14.30
CA ASN A 28 -10.79 -3.20 -14.87
C ASN A 28 -11.31 -4.19 -13.81
N GLY A 29 -10.84 -4.08 -12.57
CA GLY A 29 -11.21 -5.00 -11.51
C GLY A 29 -10.41 -6.30 -11.52
N SER A 30 -9.38 -6.41 -12.36
CA SER A 30 -8.50 -7.58 -12.39
C SER A 30 -7.42 -7.47 -11.33
N SER A 31 -7.07 -8.60 -10.72
CA SER A 31 -5.96 -8.66 -9.77
C SER A 31 -4.63 -8.44 -10.52
N CYS A 32 -3.85 -7.47 -10.07
CA CYS A 32 -2.55 -7.19 -10.66
C CYS A 32 -1.39 -7.35 -9.68
N GLY A 33 -1.67 -7.73 -8.44
CA GLY A 33 -0.62 -7.94 -7.45
C GLY A 33 -1.17 -8.11 -6.05
N LYS A 34 -0.23 -8.11 -5.09
CA LYS A 34 -0.56 -8.22 -3.66
C LYS A 34 0.39 -7.37 -2.84
N ILE A 35 -0.12 -6.82 -1.75
CA ILE A 35 0.69 -6.20 -0.70
C ILE A 35 0.44 -7.01 0.56
N GLU A 36 1.48 -7.67 1.05
CA GLU A 36 1.36 -8.50 2.24
C GLU A 36 1.41 -7.66 3.52
N ASN A 37 0.93 -8.23 4.60
CA ASN A 37 0.88 -7.54 5.89
C ASN A 37 2.27 -7.15 6.39
N ASN A 38 3.29 -7.92 6.04
CA ASN A 38 4.69 -7.62 6.37
C ASN A 38 5.34 -6.61 5.42
N GLY A 39 4.58 -6.09 4.45
CA GLY A 39 5.06 -5.11 3.49
C GLY A 39 5.58 -5.66 2.18
N THR A 40 5.69 -6.98 2.02
CA THR A 40 6.14 -7.57 0.76
C THR A 40 5.14 -7.24 -0.36
N VAL A 41 5.66 -6.76 -1.48
CA VAL A 41 4.88 -6.42 -2.67
C VAL A 41 5.13 -7.49 -3.71
N ARG A 42 4.05 -8.08 -4.24
CA ARG A 42 4.12 -9.14 -5.24
C ARG A 42 3.36 -8.74 -6.49
N ASN A 43 3.84 -9.24 -7.63
CA ASN A 43 3.14 -9.06 -8.90
C ASN A 43 2.04 -10.13 -9.06
N SER A 44 1.35 -10.12 -10.21
CA SER A 44 0.25 -11.05 -10.48
C SER A 44 0.69 -12.52 -10.56
N SER A 45 1.97 -12.76 -10.84
CA SER A 45 2.56 -14.11 -10.87
C SER A 45 2.94 -14.62 -9.48
N GLY A 46 2.83 -13.77 -8.44
CA GLY A 46 3.23 -14.11 -7.09
C GLY A 46 4.69 -13.85 -6.77
N SER A 47 5.47 -13.30 -7.70
CA SER A 47 6.88 -12.96 -7.47
C SER A 47 6.99 -11.71 -6.62
N SER A 48 7.93 -11.72 -5.69
CA SER A 48 8.23 -10.52 -4.90
C SER A 48 8.93 -9.49 -5.80
N ILE A 49 8.35 -8.28 -5.88
CA ILE A 49 8.91 -7.18 -6.65
C ILE A 49 9.43 -6.06 -5.76
N GLY A 50 9.23 -6.17 -4.46
CA GLY A 50 9.75 -5.19 -3.53
C GLY A 50 9.16 -5.36 -2.14
N LYS A 51 9.46 -4.38 -1.28
CA LYS A 51 8.99 -4.38 0.09
C LYS A 51 8.85 -2.96 0.63
N ILE A 52 7.79 -2.72 1.39
CA ILE A 52 7.60 -1.50 2.15
C ILE A 52 7.76 -1.89 3.63
N GLU A 53 8.83 -1.43 4.27
CA GLU A 53 9.11 -1.78 5.65
C GLU A 53 8.29 -0.93 6.63
N SER A 54 8.15 -1.41 7.85
CA SER A 54 7.36 -0.72 8.88
C SER A 54 7.92 0.67 9.22
N ASN A 55 9.22 0.88 9.02
CA ASN A 55 9.85 2.19 9.22
C ASN A 55 9.70 3.11 8.00
N GLY A 56 9.01 2.67 6.94
CA GLY A 56 8.76 3.45 5.74
C GLY A 56 9.75 3.22 4.61
N THR A 57 10.85 2.49 4.82
CA THR A 57 11.82 2.22 3.75
C THR A 57 11.17 1.36 2.67
N VAL A 58 11.34 1.77 1.41
CA VAL A 58 10.85 1.03 0.24
C VAL A 58 12.04 0.39 -0.45
N ARG A 59 11.94 -0.92 -0.69
CA ARG A 59 13.01 -1.70 -1.32
C ARG A 59 12.51 -2.34 -2.60
N ASN A 60 13.41 -2.51 -3.57
CA ASN A 60 13.11 -3.24 -4.79
C ASN A 60 13.30 -4.75 -4.58
N ALA A 61 13.16 -5.53 -5.67
CA ALA A 61 13.26 -6.99 -5.61
C ALA A 61 14.64 -7.47 -5.17
N SER A 62 15.68 -6.68 -5.44
CA SER A 62 17.07 -7.00 -5.04
C SER A 62 17.37 -6.66 -3.59
N GLY A 63 16.43 -6.02 -2.89
CA GLY A 63 16.62 -5.58 -1.52
C GLY A 63 17.27 -4.21 -1.38
N SER A 64 17.51 -3.50 -2.48
CA SER A 64 18.06 -2.14 -2.44
C SER A 64 16.99 -1.15 -2.03
N SER A 65 17.38 -0.18 -1.21
CA SER A 65 16.48 0.92 -0.83
C SER A 65 16.27 1.83 -2.04
N ILE A 66 15.03 2.00 -2.46
CA ILE A 66 14.66 2.85 -3.59
C ILE A 66 13.89 4.08 -3.15
N GLY A 67 13.56 4.19 -1.87
CA GLY A 67 12.85 5.33 -1.35
C GLY A 67 12.39 5.16 0.08
N LYS A 68 11.63 6.15 0.53
CA LYS A 68 11.10 6.17 1.89
C LYS A 68 9.76 6.89 1.97
N ILE A 69 8.88 6.35 2.78
CA ILE A 69 7.61 6.99 3.16
C ILE A 69 7.79 7.48 4.59
N GLU A 70 7.74 8.80 4.79
CA GLU A 70 7.87 9.38 6.12
C GLU A 70 6.54 9.40 6.86
N SER A 71 6.60 9.53 8.17
CA SER A 71 5.40 9.52 9.02
C SER A 71 4.45 10.68 8.72
N ASP A 72 4.97 11.81 8.20
CA ASP A 72 4.16 12.97 7.81
C ASP A 72 3.58 12.84 6.40
N GLY A 73 3.84 11.72 5.70
CA GLY A 73 3.35 11.45 4.35
C GLY A 73 4.31 11.83 3.23
N THR A 74 5.46 12.44 3.54
CA THR A 74 6.46 12.79 2.53
C THR A 74 7.03 11.52 1.91
N ILE A 75 7.11 11.49 0.58
CA ILE A 75 7.70 10.39 -0.19
C ILE A 75 9.06 10.86 -0.69
N ARG A 76 10.10 10.06 -0.42
CA ARG A 76 11.46 10.35 -0.86
C ARG A 76 11.97 9.25 -1.76
N ASN A 77 12.84 9.61 -2.71
CA ASN A 77 13.53 8.62 -3.55
C ASN A 77 14.75 8.06 -2.81
N GLY A 78 15.49 7.19 -3.50
CA GLY A 78 16.67 6.54 -2.92
C GLY A 78 17.81 7.49 -2.56
N SER A 79 17.83 8.68 -3.16
CA SER A 79 18.81 9.74 -2.86
C SER A 79 18.40 10.62 -1.68
N GLY A 80 17.19 10.44 -1.17
CA GLY A 80 16.66 11.24 -0.08
C GLY A 80 15.92 12.49 -0.51
N SER A 81 15.74 12.72 -1.81
CA SER A 81 14.99 13.86 -2.33
C SER A 81 13.50 13.62 -2.21
N SER A 82 12.76 14.66 -1.83
CA SER A 82 11.29 14.58 -1.80
C SER A 82 10.75 14.52 -3.22
N ILE A 83 9.96 13.48 -3.51
CA ILE A 83 9.33 13.28 -4.82
C ILE A 83 7.82 13.42 -4.76
N GLY A 84 7.27 13.60 -3.59
CA GLY A 84 5.83 13.79 -3.44
C GLY A 84 5.37 13.70 -2.01
N LYS A 85 4.05 13.72 -1.83
CA LYS A 85 3.43 13.67 -0.51
C LYS A 85 2.05 13.02 -0.58
N VAL A 86 1.73 12.26 0.45
CA VAL A 86 0.40 11.71 0.68
C VAL A 86 -0.18 12.42 1.89
N GLU A 87 -1.26 13.16 1.67
CA GLU A 87 -1.91 13.91 2.74
C GLU A 87 -2.81 13.00 3.59
N SER A 88 -3.21 13.49 4.76
CA SER A 88 -4.03 12.72 5.69
C SER A 88 -5.40 12.34 5.13
N ASP A 89 -5.92 13.13 4.19
CA ASP A 89 -7.19 12.85 3.51
C ASP A 89 -7.02 11.91 2.31
N GLY A 90 -5.79 11.45 2.02
CA GLY A 90 -5.50 10.56 0.92
C GLY A 90 -5.07 11.26 -0.36
N THR A 91 -5.07 12.58 -0.42
CA THR A 91 -4.60 13.32 -1.60
C THR A 91 -3.12 13.05 -1.82
N VAL A 92 -2.75 12.74 -3.07
CA VAL A 92 -1.38 12.46 -3.47
C VAL A 92 -0.89 13.63 -4.32
N ARG A 93 0.27 14.18 -3.94
CA ARG A 93 0.88 15.31 -4.63
C ARG A 93 2.28 14.95 -5.11
N ASN A 94 2.69 15.55 -6.23
CA ASN A 94 4.06 15.39 -6.73
C ASN A 94 4.99 16.39 -6.02
N SER A 95 6.27 16.42 -6.44
CA SER A 95 7.28 17.29 -5.82
C SER A 95 7.00 18.77 -5.99
N SER A 96 6.21 19.16 -7.00
CA SER A 96 5.80 20.53 -7.25
C SER A 96 4.58 20.94 -6.42
N GLY A 97 3.99 20.02 -5.69
CA GLY A 97 2.78 20.26 -4.91
C GLY A 97 1.48 20.09 -5.68
N SER A 98 1.53 19.67 -6.94
CA SER A 98 0.34 19.43 -7.75
C SER A 98 -0.30 18.12 -7.36
N LYS A 99 -1.63 18.11 -7.32
CA LYS A 99 -2.40 16.90 -7.06
C LYS A 99 -2.28 15.95 -8.26
N ILE A 100 -1.78 14.74 -8.00
CA ILE A 100 -1.65 13.71 -9.04
C ILE A 100 -2.62 12.55 -8.82
N GLY A 101 -3.31 12.52 -7.69
CA GLY A 101 -4.30 11.50 -7.44
C GLY A 101 -4.82 11.51 -6.03
N LYS A 102 -5.57 10.46 -5.69
CA LYS A 102 -6.13 10.30 -4.36
C LYS A 102 -6.34 8.83 -4.03
N VAL A 103 -6.08 8.46 -2.78
CA VAL A 103 -6.45 7.17 -2.22
C VAL A 103 -7.61 7.39 -1.26
N GLU A 104 -8.77 6.83 -1.58
CA GLU A 104 -9.96 7.01 -0.77
C GLU A 104 -9.97 6.07 0.44
N SER A 105 -10.85 6.33 1.39
CA SER A 105 -10.92 5.55 2.63
C SER A 105 -11.30 4.09 2.38
N ASP A 106 -12.01 3.79 1.29
CA ASP A 106 -12.38 2.42 0.91
C ASP A 106 -11.29 1.72 0.10
N GLY A 107 -10.15 2.37 -0.13
CA GLY A 107 -9.03 1.83 -0.89
C GLY A 107 -9.05 2.13 -2.38
N THR A 108 -10.08 2.80 -2.88
CA THR A 108 -10.14 3.21 -4.30
C THR A 108 -9.04 4.21 -4.58
N VAL A 109 -8.29 3.98 -5.67
CA VAL A 109 -7.21 4.86 -6.10
C VAL A 109 -7.67 5.61 -7.35
N ARG A 110 -7.56 6.92 -7.31
CA ARG A 110 -7.97 7.79 -8.43
C ARG A 110 -6.77 8.59 -8.93
N ASN A 111 -6.74 8.85 -10.23
CA ASN A 111 -5.72 9.73 -10.81
C ASN A 111 -6.11 11.20 -10.63
N GLY A 112 -5.30 12.12 -11.18
CA GLY A 112 -5.53 13.55 -11.05
C GLY A 112 -6.82 14.05 -11.67
N ASN A 113 -7.39 13.30 -12.62
CA ASN A 113 -8.67 13.62 -13.26
C ASN A 113 -9.87 13.04 -12.49
N GLY A 114 -9.63 12.29 -11.43
CA GLY A 114 -10.69 11.66 -10.65
C GLY A 114 -11.12 10.29 -11.15
N SER A 115 -10.47 9.75 -12.18
CA SER A 115 -10.78 8.41 -12.68
C SER A 115 -10.18 7.34 -11.78
N SER A 116 -10.93 6.26 -11.55
CA SER A 116 -10.43 5.12 -10.78
C SER A 116 -9.36 4.38 -11.58
N ILE A 117 -8.18 4.18 -10.98
CA ILE A 117 -7.08 3.44 -11.58
C ILE A 117 -6.80 2.14 -10.86
N GLY A 118 -7.44 1.89 -9.74
CA GLY A 118 -7.28 0.64 -9.02
C GLY A 118 -7.92 0.68 -7.64
N LYS A 119 -7.70 -0.41 -6.90
CA LYS A 119 -8.22 -0.53 -5.55
C LYS A 119 -7.38 -1.49 -4.71
N VAL A 120 -7.11 -1.11 -3.47
CA VAL A 120 -6.49 -1.98 -2.46
C VAL A 120 -7.15 -1.71 -1.13
N GLN A 121 -7.70 -2.73 -0.50
CA GLN A 121 -8.33 -2.61 0.81
C GLN A 121 -7.41 -3.14 1.91
N GLY A 122 -7.55 -2.59 3.12
CA GLY A 122 -6.87 -3.11 4.31
C GLY A 122 -5.39 -2.80 4.41
N VAL A 123 -4.88 -1.87 3.61
CA VAL A 123 -3.48 -1.44 3.59
C VAL A 123 -3.43 0.05 3.90
N PRO A 124 -2.42 0.54 4.63
CA PRO A 124 -2.29 1.98 4.86
C PRO A 124 -2.29 2.77 3.56
N ARG A 125 -3.00 3.90 3.54
CA ARG A 125 -3.12 4.73 2.33
C ARG A 125 -1.77 5.15 1.77
N GLN A 126 -0.81 5.41 2.63
CA GLN A 126 0.53 5.80 2.21
C GLN A 126 1.22 4.70 1.42
N TRP A 127 1.03 3.45 1.80
CA TRP A 127 1.56 2.29 1.07
C TRP A 127 0.88 2.15 -0.29
N VAL A 128 -0.43 2.34 -0.33
CA VAL A 128 -1.20 2.26 -1.57
C VAL A 128 -0.74 3.35 -2.54
N ALA A 129 -0.57 4.58 -2.03
CA ALA A 129 -0.08 5.70 -2.84
C ALA A 129 1.34 5.45 -3.35
N ALA A 130 2.21 4.92 -2.50
CA ALA A 130 3.59 4.57 -2.88
C ALA A 130 3.60 3.53 -4.00
N TYR A 131 2.72 2.55 -3.91
CA TYR A 131 2.59 1.52 -4.95
C TYR A 131 2.15 2.10 -6.28
N PHE A 132 1.05 2.86 -6.30
CA PHE A 132 0.44 3.30 -7.55
C PHE A 132 1.13 4.50 -8.20
N PHE A 133 1.72 5.38 -7.41
CA PHE A 133 2.18 6.68 -7.93
C PHE A 133 3.70 6.85 -7.96
N PHE A 134 4.45 6.07 -7.18
CA PHE A 134 5.87 6.37 -7.01
C PHE A 134 6.83 5.22 -7.30
N PHE A 135 6.54 3.98 -6.90
CA PHE A 135 7.57 2.94 -6.89
C PHE A 135 7.25 1.68 -7.68
N PHE A 136 6.00 1.31 -7.88
CA PHE A 136 5.62 0.02 -8.50
C PHE A 136 4.57 0.13 -9.61
#